data_40b482173b2c1e6dbc0030d5d5346dd2
#
_entry.id   40b482173b2c1e6dbc0030d5d5346dd2
#
_cell.length_a   1.000
_cell.length_b   1.000
_cell.length_c   1.000
_cell.angle_alpha   90.00
_cell.angle_beta   90.00
_cell.angle_gamma   90.00
#
_symmetry.space_group_name_H-M   'P 1'
#
loop_
_entity.id
_entity.type
_entity.pdbx_description
1 polymer ?
#
loop_
_entity_poly.entity_id
_entity_poly.type
_entity_poly.pdbx_seq_one_letter_code
_entity_poly.pdbx_strand_id
1 'polypeptide(L)'
;MKITNTEFNVLKVMAEKDIDWTWMILDCTLARRGIPGFSNVANIVSNLMNEGMVDAVYNESSSRPRYRVSEQGHQLLEQMTGDTRHFD
;
A
#
# COMPACT_ATOMS: atom_id res chain seq x y z
N MET A 1 3.44 -13.67 -8.46
CA MET A 1 3.25 -12.56 -7.52
C MET A 1 3.46 -13.07 -6.11
N LYS A 2 4.35 -12.44 -5.36
CA LYS A 2 4.76 -12.97 -4.06
C LYS A 2 4.44 -12.03 -2.92
N ILE A 3 3.20 -11.59 -2.85
CA ILE A 3 2.74 -10.81 -1.72
C ILE A 3 1.73 -11.61 -0.92
N THR A 4 1.72 -11.36 0.38
CA THR A 4 0.81 -12.06 1.29
C THR A 4 -0.54 -11.36 1.29
N ASN A 5 -1.54 -12.02 1.88
CA ASN A 5 -2.85 -11.39 2.07
C ASN A 5 -2.76 -10.11 2.88
N THR A 6 -1.90 -10.10 3.89
CA THR A 6 -1.68 -8.90 4.70
C THR A 6 -1.13 -7.77 3.85
N GLU A 7 -0.13 -8.07 3.04
CA GLU A 7 0.46 -7.07 2.14
C GLU A 7 -0.55 -6.57 1.12
N PHE A 8 -1.36 -7.46 0.60
CA PHE A 8 -2.40 -7.08 -0.34
C PHE A 8 -3.42 -6.14 0.30
N ASN A 9 -3.82 -6.43 1.54
CA ASN A 9 -4.76 -5.57 2.27
C ASN A 9 -4.16 -4.18 2.52
N VAL A 10 -2.88 -4.12 2.86
CA VAL A 10 -2.19 -2.84 3.03
C VAL A 10 -2.17 -2.06 1.71
N LEU A 11 -1.90 -2.74 0.62
CA LEU A 11 -1.90 -2.11 -0.70
C LEU A 11 -3.27 -1.53 -1.04
N LYS A 12 -4.33 -2.26 -0.72
CA LYS A 12 -5.71 -1.78 -0.92
C LYS A 12 -5.97 -0.51 -0.12
N VAL A 13 -5.55 -0.48 1.12
CA VAL A 13 -5.72 0.71 1.97
C VAL A 13 -4.98 1.90 1.35
N MET A 14 -3.77 1.70 0.89
CA MET A 14 -2.99 2.76 0.27
C MET A 14 -3.66 3.29 -1.00
N ALA A 15 -4.32 2.43 -1.73
CA ALA A 15 -4.96 2.81 -2.98
C ALA A 15 -6.30 3.54 -2.79
N GLU A 16 -6.86 3.49 -1.59
CA GLU A 16 -8.14 4.16 -1.31
C GLU A 16 -8.03 5.68 -1.35
N LYS A 17 -6.85 6.21 -1.07
CA LYS A 17 -6.61 7.65 -1.03
C LYS A 17 -5.40 7.97 -1.89
N ASP A 18 -5.53 8.96 -2.74
CA ASP A 18 -4.44 9.42 -3.58
C ASP A 18 -3.60 10.43 -2.82
N ILE A 19 -2.91 9.96 -1.79
CA ILE A 19 -2.04 10.77 -0.97
C ILE A 19 -0.65 10.15 -0.92
N ASP A 20 0.32 10.94 -0.51
CA ASP A 20 1.66 10.43 -0.24
C ASP A 20 1.67 9.83 1.15
N TRP A 21 1.79 8.53 1.22
CA TRP A 21 1.78 7.84 2.50
C TRP A 21 3.14 7.88 3.17
N THR A 22 3.14 8.16 4.47
CA THR A 22 4.32 7.88 5.29
C THR A 22 4.03 6.60 6.06
N TRP A 23 5.10 5.91 6.52
CA TRP A 23 4.88 4.69 7.28
C TRP A 23 4.09 4.96 8.55
N MET A 24 4.23 6.17 9.11
CA MET A 24 3.52 6.57 10.33
C MET A 24 2.02 6.73 10.08
N ILE A 25 1.67 7.43 8.99
CA ILE A 25 0.26 7.60 8.61
C ILE A 25 -0.36 6.25 8.30
N LEU A 26 0.37 5.42 7.59
CA LEU A 26 -0.12 4.10 7.22
C LEU A 26 -0.32 3.23 8.45
N ASP A 27 0.65 3.23 9.37
CA ASP A 27 0.56 2.46 10.60
C ASP A 27 -0.67 2.86 11.41
N CYS A 28 -0.88 4.16 11.59
CA CYS A 28 -2.04 4.67 12.31
C CYS A 28 -3.35 4.29 11.63
N THR A 29 -3.39 4.36 10.32
CA THR A 29 -4.58 4.00 9.55
C THR A 29 -4.93 2.53 9.71
N LEU A 30 -3.93 1.67 9.62
CA LEU A 30 -4.13 0.23 9.80
C LEU A 30 -4.60 -0.10 11.21
N ALA A 31 -3.98 0.52 12.20
CA ALA A 31 -4.36 0.30 13.59
C ALA A 31 -5.80 0.74 13.84
N ARG A 32 -6.16 1.90 13.32
CA ARG A 32 -7.51 2.44 13.49
C ARG A 32 -8.58 1.56 12.87
N ARG A 33 -8.25 0.93 11.75
CA ARG A 33 -9.18 0.05 11.03
C ARG A 33 -9.13 -1.40 11.51
N GLY A 34 -8.21 -1.71 12.41
CA GLY A 34 -8.02 -3.08 12.88
C GLY A 34 -7.48 -4.02 11.81
N ILE A 35 -6.74 -3.48 10.85
CA ILE A 35 -6.17 -4.28 9.77
C ILE A 35 -4.83 -4.84 10.23
N PRO A 36 -4.60 -6.16 10.09
CA PRO A 36 -3.31 -6.75 10.49
C PRO A 36 -2.15 -6.10 9.75
N GLY A 37 -1.01 -6.01 10.42
CA GLY A 37 0.21 -5.46 9.83
C GLY A 37 0.61 -4.11 10.39
N PHE A 38 -0.21 -3.49 11.23
CA PHE A 38 0.07 -2.14 11.71
C PHE A 38 1.37 -2.04 12.52
N SER A 39 1.85 -3.12 13.09
CA SER A 39 3.13 -3.10 13.82
C SER A 39 4.31 -3.54 12.95
N ASN A 40 4.06 -3.84 11.68
CA ASN A 40 5.06 -4.38 10.77
C ASN A 40 5.10 -3.64 9.43
N VAL A 41 4.69 -2.39 9.44
CA VAL A 41 4.51 -1.60 8.23
C VAL A 41 5.80 -1.48 7.42
N ALA A 42 6.92 -1.26 8.10
CA ALA A 42 8.20 -1.10 7.41
C ALA A 42 8.54 -2.32 6.54
N ASN A 43 8.37 -3.51 7.09
CA ASN A 43 8.64 -4.74 6.34
C ASN A 43 7.62 -4.94 5.22
N ILE A 44 6.37 -4.65 5.49
CA ILE A 44 5.30 -4.82 4.50
C ILE A 44 5.55 -3.90 3.32
N VAL A 45 5.82 -2.62 3.59
CA VAL A 45 6.06 -1.65 2.53
C VAL A 45 7.33 -2.00 1.75
N SER A 46 8.39 -2.41 2.44
CA SER A 46 9.63 -2.83 1.77
C SER A 46 9.38 -3.97 0.82
N ASN A 47 8.58 -4.94 1.22
CA ASN A 47 8.28 -6.09 0.38
C ASN A 47 7.42 -5.69 -0.82
N LEU A 48 6.44 -4.81 -0.61
CA LEU A 48 5.63 -4.29 -1.69
C LEU A 48 6.48 -3.52 -2.70
N MET A 49 7.48 -2.77 -2.22
CA MET A 49 8.41 -2.08 -3.10
C MET A 49 9.25 -3.06 -3.90
N ASN A 50 9.72 -4.12 -3.26
CA ASN A 50 10.50 -5.15 -3.94
C ASN A 50 9.70 -5.83 -5.05
N GLU A 51 8.41 -5.97 -4.86
CA GLU A 51 7.54 -6.58 -5.85
C GLU A 51 7.02 -5.57 -6.89
N GLY A 52 7.42 -4.32 -6.77
CA GLY A 52 7.05 -3.30 -7.73
C GLY A 52 5.65 -2.74 -7.55
N MET A 53 5.01 -3.01 -6.41
CA MET A 53 3.63 -2.59 -6.15
C MET A 53 3.54 -1.19 -5.54
N VAL A 54 4.61 -0.74 -4.92
CA VAL A 54 4.67 0.55 -4.25
C VAL A 54 5.96 1.26 -4.66
N ASP A 55 5.86 2.56 -4.90
CA ASP A 55 7.00 3.39 -5.20
C ASP A 55 7.33 4.28 -4.01
N ALA A 56 8.61 4.51 -3.79
CA ALA A 56 9.07 5.48 -2.81
C ALA A 56 9.28 6.81 -3.51
N VAL A 57 8.72 7.86 -2.95
CA VAL A 57 8.87 9.23 -3.48
C VAL A 57 9.72 10.01 -2.49
N TYR A 58 10.80 10.58 -2.97
CA TYR A 58 11.70 11.37 -2.14
C TYR A 58 11.50 12.84 -2.45
N ASN A 59 11.43 13.64 -1.40
CA ASN A 59 11.23 15.07 -1.51
C ASN A 59 12.44 15.78 -0.90
N GLU A 60 12.92 16.83 -1.55
CA GLU A 60 14.08 17.57 -1.07
C GLU A 60 13.86 18.18 0.32
N SER A 61 12.65 18.54 0.62
CA SER A 61 12.33 19.18 1.91
C SER A 61 12.07 18.16 3.01
N SER A 62 12.10 16.87 2.72
CA SER A 62 11.84 15.83 3.69
C SER A 62 12.94 14.78 3.67
N SER A 63 13.41 14.39 4.84
CA SER A 63 14.40 13.34 4.96
C SER A 63 13.79 11.94 4.91
N ARG A 64 12.46 11.86 4.92
CA ARG A 64 11.76 10.57 4.94
C ARG A 64 11.06 10.32 3.61
N PRO A 65 11.15 9.11 3.08
CA PRO A 65 10.45 8.80 1.84
C PRO A 65 8.95 8.76 2.08
N ARG A 66 8.21 9.05 1.04
CA ARG A 66 6.76 8.87 1.00
C ARG A 66 6.47 7.74 0.04
N TYR A 67 5.36 7.07 0.26
CA TYR A 67 5.03 5.86 -0.50
C TYR A 67 3.74 6.05 -1.25
N ARG A 68 3.70 5.54 -2.47
CA ARG A 68 2.50 5.58 -3.32
C ARG A 68 2.35 4.24 -4.00
N VAL A 69 1.10 3.87 -4.26
CA VAL A 69 0.84 2.66 -5.04
C VAL A 69 1.32 2.91 -6.47
N SER A 70 2.12 1.98 -6.98
CA SER A 70 2.64 2.09 -8.34
C SER A 70 1.54 1.76 -9.35
N GLU A 71 1.81 2.04 -10.62
CA GLU A 71 0.89 1.63 -11.69
C GLU A 71 0.68 0.13 -11.66
N GLN A 72 1.75 -0.61 -11.45
CA GLN A 72 1.71 -2.07 -11.35
C GLN A 72 0.85 -2.51 -10.17
N GLY A 73 0.96 -1.80 -9.04
CA GLY A 73 0.13 -2.07 -7.87
C GLY A 73 -1.34 -1.83 -8.16
N HIS A 74 -1.66 -0.73 -8.84
CA HIS A 74 -3.05 -0.45 -9.23
C HIS A 74 -3.58 -1.53 -10.19
N GLN A 75 -2.76 -1.99 -11.13
CA GLN A 75 -3.16 -3.05 -12.04
C GLN A 75 -3.47 -4.34 -11.30
N LEU A 76 -2.65 -4.69 -10.32
CA LEU A 76 -2.90 -5.87 -9.51
C LEU A 76 -4.23 -5.77 -8.78
N LEU A 77 -4.48 -4.60 -8.17
CA LEU A 77 -5.74 -4.40 -7.45
C LEU A 77 -6.94 -4.52 -8.37
N GLU A 78 -6.83 -3.99 -9.57
CA GLU A 78 -7.90 -4.12 -10.56
C GLU A 78 -8.15 -5.57 -10.93
N GLN A 79 -7.10 -6.34 -11.12
CA GLN A 79 -7.22 -7.76 -11.45
C GLN A 79 -7.89 -8.54 -10.32
N MET A 80 -7.49 -8.27 -9.09
CA MET A 80 -7.98 -9.01 -7.94
C MET A 80 -9.40 -8.61 -7.54
N THR A 81 -9.79 -7.38 -7.84
CA THR A 81 -11.11 -6.88 -7.49
C THR A 81 -12.02 -6.69 -8.68
N GLY A 82 -11.55 -7.10 -9.86
CA GLY A 82 -12.28 -6.88 -11.10
C GLY A 82 -13.68 -7.47 -11.08
N ASP A 83 -13.82 -8.66 -10.54
CA ASP A 83 -15.12 -9.32 -10.46
C ASP A 83 -16.10 -8.53 -9.59
N THR A 84 -15.59 -7.93 -8.54
CA THR A 84 -16.40 -7.15 -7.62
C THR A 84 -17.04 -5.96 -8.32
N ARG A 85 -16.34 -5.36 -9.27
CA ARG A 85 -16.84 -4.19 -9.97
C ARG A 85 -18.02 -4.52 -10.89
N HIS A 86 -18.18 -5.76 -11.23
CA HIS A 86 -19.29 -6.18 -12.08
C HIS A 86 -20.65 -6.11 -11.38
N PHE A 87 -20.63 -5.98 -10.09
CA PHE A 87 -21.86 -5.91 -9.30
C PHE A 87 -22.41 -4.49 -9.21
N ASP A 88 -21.65 -3.54 -9.62
CA ASP A 88 -22.05 -2.14 -9.51
C ASP A 88 -23.00 -1.71 -10.62
#